data_b1dc5c165911faa1e2c5ba107b0c4f84
#
_entry.id   b1dc5c165911faa1e2c5ba107b0c4f84
#
_cell.length_a   1.000
_cell.length_b   1.000
_cell.length_c   1.000
_cell.angle_alpha   90.00
_cell.angle_beta   90.00
_cell.angle_gamma   90.00
#
_symmetry.space_group_name_H-M   'P 1'
#
loop_
_entity.id
_entity.type
_entity.pdbx_description
1 polymer ?
#
loop_
_entity_poly.entity_id
_entity_poly.type
_entity_poly.pdbx_seq_one_letter_code
_entity_poly.pdbx_strand_id
1 'polypeptide(L)'
;MIRRRRLRASENLRALVRETAVSASDLIYPVFVIEGKDIKNPIDSMPGIYQYSIDRLDEELDRIREAGVKGVLLFGIPAHKDECGTEAYNEHGIIQEAIRYIKKVFPELVVIADICLCEYTSHGHCGVIKDGIILNDETLPLLAKTAVTCAQAGADMVAPSNMMDGHVAAIREALDEAGYEMTPIMAYSAKMASGYYGPFRDAAHSAPGFGDRKTYQMDYHNPREAMRDIQDDIDEGADIIIIKPALAFLDILKTASWETDMPLCAYNVSGEYSMVKAAAANGWIDEKKIVMENMIGMKRAGAQMIITYHALDVANWLKEE
;
A
#
# COMPACT_ATOMS: atom_id res chain seq x y z
N MET A 1 -44.89 3.58 -18.30
CA MET A 1 -44.12 3.16 -17.11
C MET A 1 -42.73 2.74 -17.50
N ILE A 2 -41.66 3.37 -16.89
CA ILE A 2 -40.26 2.98 -17.07
C ILE A 2 -39.96 1.76 -16.18
N ARG A 3 -39.40 0.66 -16.75
CA ARG A 3 -39.12 -0.58 -16.03
C ARG A 3 -37.63 -0.93 -16.12
N ARG A 4 -36.79 -0.34 -15.29
CA ARG A 4 -35.33 -0.60 -15.23
C ARG A 4 -35.00 -2.03 -14.81
N ARG A 5 -35.87 -2.72 -14.06
CA ARG A 5 -35.69 -4.12 -13.64
C ARG A 5 -35.65 -5.12 -14.82
N ARG A 6 -36.00 -4.71 -16.06
CA ARG A 6 -35.86 -5.55 -17.25
C ARG A 6 -34.43 -6.07 -17.43
N LEU A 7 -33.42 -5.24 -17.18
CA LEU A 7 -32.01 -5.60 -17.28
C LEU A 7 -31.49 -6.43 -16.09
N ARG A 8 -32.33 -6.72 -15.09
CA ARG A 8 -31.99 -7.52 -13.91
C ARG A 8 -32.59 -8.93 -13.94
N ALA A 9 -33.30 -9.31 -15.01
CA ALA A 9 -34.14 -10.50 -15.05
C ALA A 9 -33.37 -11.83 -14.95
N SER A 10 -32.14 -11.88 -15.43
CA SER A 10 -31.29 -13.07 -15.34
C SER A 10 -29.84 -12.67 -15.02
N GLU A 11 -29.04 -13.65 -14.57
CA GLU A 11 -27.64 -13.44 -14.29
C GLU A 11 -26.84 -13.07 -15.54
N ASN A 12 -27.05 -13.80 -16.64
CA ASN A 12 -26.39 -13.52 -17.91
C ASN A 12 -26.73 -12.12 -18.44
N LEU A 13 -28.00 -11.68 -18.27
CA LEU A 13 -28.39 -10.33 -18.68
C LEU A 13 -27.70 -9.25 -17.80
N ARG A 14 -27.61 -9.49 -16.48
CA ARG A 14 -26.84 -8.61 -15.58
C ARG A 14 -25.36 -8.57 -15.94
N ALA A 15 -24.77 -9.73 -16.27
CA ALA A 15 -23.37 -9.81 -16.68
C ALA A 15 -23.08 -9.00 -17.97
N LEU A 16 -23.97 -9.07 -18.97
CA LEU A 16 -23.84 -8.32 -20.22
C LEU A 16 -23.85 -6.79 -20.06
N VAL A 17 -24.50 -6.29 -19.00
CA VAL A 17 -24.61 -4.83 -18.75
C VAL A 17 -23.73 -4.34 -17.60
N ARG A 18 -22.81 -5.16 -17.12
CA ARG A 18 -21.85 -4.74 -16.10
C ARG A 18 -20.90 -3.68 -16.67
N GLU A 19 -20.74 -2.58 -15.94
CA GLU A 19 -19.87 -1.46 -16.31
C GLU A 19 -18.48 -1.56 -15.66
N THR A 20 -18.37 -2.32 -14.56
CA THR A 20 -17.17 -2.41 -13.74
C THR A 20 -16.78 -3.87 -13.53
N ALA A 21 -15.50 -4.16 -13.70
CA ALA A 21 -14.92 -5.47 -13.44
C ALA A 21 -13.64 -5.30 -12.57
N VAL A 22 -13.24 -6.37 -11.93
CA VAL A 22 -11.94 -6.51 -11.27
C VAL A 22 -11.23 -7.73 -11.84
N SER A 23 -9.92 -7.65 -11.97
CA SER A 23 -9.07 -8.75 -12.42
C SER A 23 -7.89 -8.97 -11.48
N ALA A 24 -7.23 -10.12 -11.55
CA ALA A 24 -6.03 -10.39 -10.74
C ALA A 24 -4.89 -9.41 -11.06
N SER A 25 -4.84 -8.86 -12.27
CA SER A 25 -3.84 -7.86 -12.66
C SER A 25 -4.06 -6.47 -12.07
N ASP A 26 -5.24 -6.21 -11.49
CA ASP A 26 -5.53 -4.96 -10.80
C ASP A 26 -5.02 -4.97 -9.35
N LEU A 27 -4.59 -6.15 -8.84
CA LEU A 27 -4.32 -6.37 -7.43
C LEU A 27 -2.82 -6.28 -7.13
N ILE A 28 -2.50 -5.62 -6.01
CA ILE A 28 -1.16 -5.55 -5.41
C ILE A 28 -1.27 -6.15 -4.01
N TYR A 29 -0.38 -7.12 -3.71
CA TYR A 29 -0.38 -7.81 -2.42
C TYR A 29 0.70 -7.26 -1.49
N PRO A 30 0.33 -6.77 -0.27
CA PRO A 30 1.30 -6.33 0.73
C PRO A 30 2.02 -7.52 1.38
N VAL A 31 3.35 -7.43 1.49
CA VAL A 31 4.21 -8.46 2.10
C VAL A 31 5.07 -7.85 3.20
N PHE A 32 5.06 -8.48 4.38
CA PHE A 32 5.92 -8.09 5.49
C PHE A 32 7.17 -8.96 5.52
N VAL A 33 8.33 -8.31 5.42
CA VAL A 33 9.64 -8.99 5.45
C VAL A 33 10.35 -8.65 6.76
N ILE A 34 10.62 -9.67 7.56
CA ILE A 34 11.29 -9.53 8.85
C ILE A 34 12.73 -10.03 8.79
N GLU A 35 13.63 -9.31 9.43
CA GLU A 35 15.02 -9.75 9.59
C GLU A 35 15.11 -11.00 10.46
N GLY A 36 15.93 -11.97 10.02
CA GLY A 36 16.14 -13.23 10.72
C GLY A 36 16.22 -14.42 9.77
N LYS A 37 16.04 -15.62 10.29
CA LYS A 37 16.11 -16.88 9.55
C LYS A 37 15.02 -17.83 10.00
N ASP A 38 14.43 -18.55 9.05
CA ASP A 38 13.36 -19.55 9.24
C ASP A 38 12.13 -18.98 9.99
N ILE A 39 11.77 -17.72 9.69
CA ILE A 39 10.66 -17.03 10.36
C ILE A 39 9.43 -17.01 9.44
N LYS A 40 8.30 -17.45 10.00
CA LYS A 40 6.95 -17.29 9.47
C LYS A 40 6.03 -17.01 10.66
N ASN A 41 5.92 -15.75 11.05
CA ASN A 41 5.13 -15.33 12.20
C ASN A 41 3.72 -14.92 11.75
N PRO A 42 2.66 -15.53 12.29
CA PRO A 42 1.30 -15.07 12.05
C PRO A 42 1.09 -13.69 12.69
N ILE A 43 0.31 -12.85 12.02
CA ILE A 43 -0.12 -11.56 12.55
C ILE A 43 -1.52 -11.75 13.12
N ASP A 44 -1.65 -11.80 14.44
CA ASP A 44 -2.90 -12.15 15.13
C ASP A 44 -4.06 -11.22 14.76
N SER A 45 -3.78 -9.93 14.58
CA SER A 45 -4.78 -8.94 14.18
C SER A 45 -5.15 -9.00 12.69
N MET A 46 -4.46 -9.84 11.88
CA MET A 46 -4.67 -9.98 10.44
C MET A 46 -4.67 -11.48 10.05
N PRO A 47 -5.74 -12.23 10.31
CA PRO A 47 -5.80 -13.67 10.07
C PRO A 47 -5.40 -14.08 8.66
N GLY A 48 -4.41 -14.99 8.53
CA GLY A 48 -3.90 -15.46 7.25
C GLY A 48 -2.75 -14.64 6.66
N ILE A 49 -2.35 -13.56 7.31
CA ILE A 49 -1.19 -12.73 6.93
C ILE A 49 -0.03 -13.01 7.90
N TYR A 50 1.19 -13.02 7.37
CA TYR A 50 2.40 -13.40 8.10
C TYR A 50 3.54 -12.41 7.85
N GLN A 51 4.48 -12.38 8.79
CA GLN A 51 5.82 -11.82 8.57
C GLN A 51 6.73 -12.97 8.15
N TYR A 52 7.51 -12.77 7.09
CA TYR A 52 8.44 -13.79 6.56
C TYR A 52 9.88 -13.29 6.63
N SER A 53 10.82 -14.14 7.06
CA SER A 53 12.22 -13.94 6.74
C SER A 53 12.48 -14.22 5.25
N ILE A 54 13.56 -13.66 4.68
CA ILE A 54 13.85 -13.77 3.23
C ILE A 54 13.90 -15.24 2.77
N ASP A 55 14.48 -16.12 3.56
CA ASP A 55 14.58 -17.56 3.27
C ASP A 55 13.23 -18.33 3.31
N ARG A 56 12.17 -17.67 3.75
CA ARG A 56 10.80 -18.23 3.77
C ARG A 56 9.84 -17.50 2.83
N LEU A 57 10.31 -16.52 2.08
CA LEU A 57 9.46 -15.75 1.14
C LEU A 57 8.91 -16.60 0.00
N ASP A 58 9.61 -17.63 -0.45
CA ASP A 58 9.19 -18.47 -1.60
C ASP A 58 7.80 -19.04 -1.40
N GLU A 59 7.44 -19.43 -0.19
CA GLU A 59 6.11 -19.98 0.11
C GLU A 59 4.98 -19.00 -0.25
N GLU A 60 5.19 -17.71 0.00
CA GLU A 60 4.18 -16.70 -0.26
C GLU A 60 4.27 -16.18 -1.70
N LEU A 61 5.47 -16.03 -2.24
CA LEU A 61 5.69 -15.59 -3.61
C LEU A 61 5.16 -16.60 -4.64
N ASP A 62 5.29 -17.91 -4.38
CA ASP A 62 4.67 -18.95 -5.19
C ASP A 62 3.14 -18.84 -5.19
N ARG A 63 2.53 -18.62 -4.03
CA ARG A 63 1.06 -18.39 -3.93
C ARG A 63 0.62 -17.17 -4.70
N ILE A 64 1.38 -16.06 -4.64
CA ILE A 64 1.13 -14.82 -5.38
C ILE A 64 1.19 -15.06 -6.88
N ARG A 65 2.25 -15.74 -7.35
CA ARG A 65 2.44 -16.10 -8.75
C ARG A 65 1.32 -17.02 -9.25
N GLU A 66 1.00 -18.08 -8.49
CA GLU A 66 -0.06 -19.03 -8.83
C GLU A 66 -1.44 -18.35 -8.85
N ALA A 67 -1.72 -17.41 -7.94
CA ALA A 67 -2.93 -16.61 -7.97
C ALA A 67 -3.02 -15.72 -9.22
N GLY A 68 -1.89 -15.32 -9.80
CA GLY A 68 -1.81 -14.45 -10.97
C GLY A 68 -1.75 -12.96 -10.63
N VAL A 69 -1.51 -12.63 -9.36
CA VAL A 69 -1.26 -11.26 -8.89
C VAL A 69 0.09 -10.79 -9.43
N LYS A 70 0.16 -9.53 -9.90
CA LYS A 70 1.33 -9.03 -10.64
C LYS A 70 2.30 -8.21 -9.79
N GLY A 71 1.85 -7.60 -8.72
CA GLY A 71 2.64 -6.69 -7.90
C GLY A 71 2.62 -7.04 -6.42
N VAL A 72 3.75 -6.80 -5.78
CA VAL A 72 3.91 -6.88 -4.32
C VAL A 72 4.36 -5.54 -3.78
N LEU A 73 3.81 -5.15 -2.62
CA LEU A 73 4.24 -3.98 -1.87
C LEU A 73 4.96 -4.44 -0.61
N LEU A 74 6.24 -4.11 -0.46
CA LEU A 74 7.08 -4.61 0.60
C LEU A 74 7.14 -3.66 1.80
N PHE A 75 7.01 -4.22 3.00
CA PHE A 75 7.22 -3.57 4.29
C PHE A 75 8.32 -4.29 5.06
N GLY A 76 9.37 -3.57 5.46
CA GLY A 76 10.52 -4.13 6.17
C GLY A 76 10.39 -4.04 7.68
N ILE A 77 10.81 -5.08 8.38
CA ILE A 77 10.87 -5.11 9.84
C ILE A 77 12.31 -5.45 10.23
N PRO A 78 13.15 -4.42 10.47
CA PRO A 78 14.54 -4.64 10.83
C PRO A 78 14.68 -5.13 12.28
N ALA A 79 15.77 -5.83 12.59
CA ALA A 79 16.11 -6.25 13.96
C ALA A 79 16.57 -5.07 14.83
N HIS A 80 17.15 -4.05 14.21
CA HIS A 80 17.62 -2.84 14.89
C HIS A 80 16.87 -1.60 14.42
N LYS A 81 16.51 -0.74 15.38
CA LYS A 81 15.84 0.55 15.12
C LYS A 81 16.56 1.64 15.87
N ASP A 82 16.72 2.80 15.26
CA ASP A 82 17.33 3.99 15.89
C ASP A 82 16.46 5.24 15.68
N GLU A 83 16.93 6.38 16.14
CA GLU A 83 16.17 7.64 16.06
C GLU A 83 16.02 8.19 14.65
N CYS A 84 16.93 7.82 13.73
CA CYS A 84 16.95 8.28 12.34
C CYS A 84 16.46 7.24 11.33
N GLY A 85 16.14 6.02 11.77
CA GLY A 85 15.70 4.94 10.90
C GLY A 85 16.79 4.51 9.91
N THR A 86 18.07 4.38 10.36
CA THR A 86 19.23 4.15 9.48
C THR A 86 19.12 2.87 8.67
N GLU A 87 18.42 1.85 9.15
CA GLU A 87 18.18 0.61 8.41
C GLU A 87 17.26 0.79 7.18
N ALA A 88 16.48 1.87 7.10
CA ALA A 88 15.64 2.15 5.93
C ALA A 88 16.47 2.42 4.66
N TYR A 89 17.61 3.10 4.81
CA TYR A 89 18.50 3.49 3.71
C TYR A 89 19.85 2.75 3.73
N ASN A 90 19.94 1.66 4.49
CA ASN A 90 21.08 0.76 4.45
C ASN A 90 21.05 -0.03 3.13
N GLU A 91 22.14 0.03 2.33
CA GLU A 91 22.24 -0.71 1.07
C GLU A 91 22.06 -2.23 1.24
N HIS A 92 22.32 -2.76 2.42
CA HIS A 92 22.12 -4.15 2.83
C HIS A 92 20.99 -4.31 3.85
N GLY A 93 20.09 -3.34 3.94
CA GLY A 93 18.90 -3.41 4.79
C GLY A 93 17.94 -4.51 4.36
N ILE A 94 17.03 -4.87 5.26
CA ILE A 94 16.12 -6.00 5.05
C ILE A 94 15.28 -5.87 3.77
N ILE A 95 14.83 -4.67 3.41
CA ILE A 95 14.04 -4.45 2.19
C ILE A 95 14.93 -4.53 0.94
N GLN A 96 16.11 -3.93 0.96
CA GLN A 96 17.05 -3.99 -0.17
C GLN A 96 17.45 -5.43 -0.48
N GLU A 97 17.74 -6.24 0.55
CA GLU A 97 18.03 -7.66 0.37
C GLU A 97 16.80 -8.46 -0.11
N ALA A 98 15.61 -8.17 0.40
CA ALA A 98 14.37 -8.79 -0.08
C ALA A 98 14.09 -8.48 -1.54
N ILE A 99 14.26 -7.22 -1.96
CA ILE A 99 14.12 -6.80 -3.37
C ILE A 99 15.07 -7.59 -4.27
N ARG A 100 16.37 -7.64 -3.93
CA ARG A 100 17.37 -8.41 -4.69
C ARG A 100 16.99 -9.88 -4.81
N TYR A 101 16.53 -10.47 -3.70
CA TYR A 101 16.11 -11.84 -3.66
C TYR A 101 14.91 -12.10 -4.58
N ILE A 102 13.85 -11.29 -4.46
CA ILE A 102 12.63 -11.44 -5.26
C ILE A 102 12.95 -11.25 -6.75
N LYS A 103 13.68 -10.21 -7.12
CA LYS A 103 14.05 -9.95 -8.52
C LYS A 103 14.93 -11.04 -9.12
N LYS A 104 15.69 -11.77 -8.30
CA LYS A 104 16.49 -12.93 -8.74
C LYS A 104 15.64 -14.17 -8.97
N VAL A 105 14.65 -14.45 -8.09
CA VAL A 105 13.88 -15.72 -8.09
C VAL A 105 12.56 -15.59 -8.84
N PHE A 106 11.91 -14.41 -8.76
CA PHE A 106 10.62 -14.07 -9.38
C PHE A 106 10.73 -12.77 -10.19
N PRO A 107 11.55 -12.72 -11.26
CA PRO A 107 11.84 -11.49 -12.01
C PRO A 107 10.60 -10.87 -12.68
N GLU A 108 9.55 -11.66 -12.88
CA GLU A 108 8.28 -11.22 -13.48
C GLU A 108 7.37 -10.42 -12.52
N LEU A 109 7.61 -10.51 -11.20
CA LEU A 109 6.83 -9.74 -10.22
C LEU A 109 7.27 -8.27 -10.22
N VAL A 110 6.30 -7.39 -10.22
CA VAL A 110 6.50 -5.95 -9.95
C VAL A 110 6.73 -5.77 -8.46
N VAL A 111 7.93 -5.35 -8.09
CA VAL A 111 8.32 -5.13 -6.69
C VAL A 111 8.24 -3.66 -6.37
N ILE A 112 7.32 -3.29 -5.48
CA ILE A 112 7.08 -1.93 -5.00
C ILE A 112 7.66 -1.82 -3.60
N ALA A 113 8.53 -0.83 -3.36
CA ALA A 113 9.10 -0.57 -2.04
C ALA A 113 8.34 0.57 -1.36
N ASP A 114 7.78 0.33 -0.17
CA ASP A 114 7.25 1.40 0.67
C ASP A 114 8.40 2.29 1.18
N ILE A 115 8.26 3.62 1.03
CA ILE A 115 9.28 4.57 1.45
C ILE A 115 8.76 5.34 2.68
N CYS A 116 9.12 4.82 3.84
CA CYS A 116 8.80 5.41 5.13
C CYS A 116 9.90 5.10 6.15
N LEU A 117 9.95 5.86 7.23
CA LEU A 117 10.88 5.60 8.33
C LEU A 117 10.22 4.92 9.53
N CYS A 118 8.89 4.83 9.60
CA CYS A 118 8.20 4.40 10.83
C CYS A 118 8.47 2.94 11.23
N GLU A 119 8.81 2.07 10.30
CA GLU A 119 9.21 0.69 10.57
C GLU A 119 10.64 0.61 11.13
N TYR A 120 11.45 1.63 10.89
CA TYR A 120 12.90 1.68 11.15
C TYR A 120 13.28 2.60 12.32
N THR A 121 12.38 3.53 12.69
CA THR A 121 12.62 4.43 13.82
C THR A 121 12.24 3.78 15.15
N SER A 122 13.05 4.02 16.19
CA SER A 122 12.78 3.53 17.55
C SER A 122 11.53 4.13 18.18
N HIS A 123 11.10 5.30 17.70
CA HIS A 123 9.90 6.01 18.16
C HIS A 123 8.67 5.77 17.28
N GLY A 124 8.77 5.06 16.15
CA GLY A 124 7.65 4.68 15.27
C GLY A 124 7.00 5.83 14.49
N HIS A 125 7.56 7.03 14.46
CA HIS A 125 7.11 8.11 13.59
C HIS A 125 7.78 8.06 12.22
N CYS A 126 7.14 8.70 11.21
CA CYS A 126 7.55 8.64 9.81
C CYS A 126 8.68 9.62 9.45
N GLY A 127 9.20 10.40 10.41
CA GLY A 127 10.24 11.40 10.20
C GLY A 127 11.14 11.58 11.42
N VAL A 128 12.18 12.35 11.24
CA VAL A 128 13.13 12.75 12.28
C VAL A 128 12.45 13.60 13.34
N ILE A 129 12.81 13.41 14.61
CA ILE A 129 12.22 14.14 15.73
C ILE A 129 13.25 15.04 16.39
N LYS A 130 12.83 16.27 16.70
CA LYS A 130 13.54 17.17 17.59
C LYS A 130 12.54 17.90 18.50
N ASP A 131 12.82 17.91 19.79
CA ASP A 131 11.98 18.55 20.81
C ASP A 131 10.49 18.12 20.75
N GLY A 132 10.24 16.84 20.39
CA GLY A 132 8.88 16.27 20.24
C GLY A 132 8.15 16.67 18.96
N ILE A 133 8.83 17.33 18.01
CA ILE A 133 8.29 17.78 16.72
C ILE A 133 8.90 16.94 15.62
N ILE A 134 8.06 16.48 14.66
CA ILE A 134 8.54 15.82 13.44
C ILE A 134 9.05 16.90 12.49
N LEU A 135 10.30 16.78 12.07
CA LEU A 135 10.99 17.74 11.19
C LEU A 135 10.80 17.31 9.74
N ASN A 136 10.06 18.11 8.99
CA ASN A 136 9.75 17.84 7.58
C ASN A 136 11.03 17.81 6.73
N ASP A 137 11.72 18.94 6.66
CA ASP A 137 12.84 19.17 5.73
C ASP A 137 14.04 18.28 6.02
N GLU A 138 14.32 18.00 7.30
CA GLU A 138 15.40 17.10 7.71
C GLU A 138 15.08 15.63 7.41
N THR A 139 13.81 15.29 7.22
CA THR A 139 13.36 13.94 6.87
C THR A 139 13.51 13.66 5.37
N LEU A 140 13.29 14.66 4.51
CA LEU A 140 13.30 14.49 3.04
C LEU A 140 14.58 13.83 2.51
N PRO A 141 15.81 14.22 2.93
CA PRO A 141 17.03 13.57 2.44
C PRO A 141 17.13 12.07 2.81
N LEU A 142 16.56 11.67 3.94
CA LEU A 142 16.58 10.27 4.37
C LEU A 142 15.59 9.43 3.54
N LEU A 143 14.42 9.99 3.20
CA LEU A 143 13.44 9.37 2.32
C LEU A 143 13.98 9.24 0.89
N ALA A 144 14.62 10.28 0.38
CA ALA A 144 15.27 10.28 -0.93
C ALA A 144 16.34 9.18 -1.00
N LYS A 145 17.21 9.10 0.03
CA LYS A 145 18.23 8.05 0.13
C LYS A 145 17.62 6.65 0.19
N THR A 146 16.51 6.47 0.94
CA THR A 146 15.81 5.19 1.02
C THR A 146 15.29 4.77 -0.37
N ALA A 147 14.68 5.70 -1.12
CA ALA A 147 14.19 5.44 -2.47
C ALA A 147 15.31 5.03 -3.42
N VAL A 148 16.43 5.73 -3.40
CA VAL A 148 17.62 5.42 -4.22
C VAL A 148 18.16 4.03 -3.89
N THR A 149 18.34 3.68 -2.60
CA THR A 149 18.85 2.34 -2.24
C THR A 149 17.89 1.22 -2.61
N CYS A 150 16.57 1.44 -2.57
CA CYS A 150 15.57 0.50 -3.05
C CYS A 150 15.62 0.33 -4.59
N ALA A 151 15.72 1.43 -5.34
CA ALA A 151 15.89 1.39 -6.79
C ALA A 151 17.19 0.69 -7.19
N GLN A 152 18.29 0.97 -6.50
CA GLN A 152 19.59 0.30 -6.67
C GLN A 152 19.51 -1.20 -6.38
N ALA A 153 18.69 -1.63 -5.44
CA ALA A 153 18.44 -3.04 -5.15
C ALA A 153 17.58 -3.73 -6.23
N GLY A 154 16.94 -2.97 -7.13
CA GLY A 154 16.12 -3.46 -8.24
C GLY A 154 14.62 -3.34 -8.04
N ALA A 155 14.15 -2.46 -7.14
CA ALA A 155 12.72 -2.15 -7.04
C ALA A 155 12.21 -1.61 -8.39
N ASP A 156 11.07 -2.11 -8.83
CA ASP A 156 10.42 -1.64 -10.07
C ASP A 156 9.69 -0.31 -9.85
N MET A 157 9.37 0.03 -8.59
CA MET A 157 8.62 1.23 -8.21
C MET A 157 8.87 1.56 -6.74
N VAL A 158 8.83 2.84 -6.38
CA VAL A 158 8.87 3.31 -5.00
C VAL A 158 7.55 3.96 -4.61
N ALA A 159 7.12 3.76 -3.34
CA ALA A 159 5.83 4.23 -2.86
C ALA A 159 5.98 5.03 -1.55
N PRO A 160 6.22 6.36 -1.62
CA PRO A 160 6.40 7.19 -0.43
C PRO A 160 5.10 7.30 0.38
N SER A 161 5.14 6.80 1.61
CA SER A 161 3.98 6.74 2.53
C SER A 161 4.12 7.61 3.77
N ASN A 162 5.16 8.41 3.84
CA ASN A 162 5.57 9.18 5.02
C ASN A 162 4.72 10.44 5.27
N MET A 163 4.15 11.06 4.24
CA MET A 163 3.35 12.30 4.27
C MET A 163 4.13 13.55 4.68
N MET A 164 5.43 13.63 4.34
CA MET A 164 6.18 14.88 4.44
C MET A 164 5.90 15.76 3.22
N ASP A 165 5.75 17.07 3.42
CA ASP A 165 5.57 18.01 2.32
C ASP A 165 6.82 18.01 1.43
N GLY A 166 6.65 17.96 0.09
CA GLY A 166 7.76 17.93 -0.87
C GLY A 166 8.44 16.58 -1.02
N HIS A 167 7.88 15.51 -0.48
CA HIS A 167 8.53 14.19 -0.48
C HIS A 167 8.68 13.58 -1.87
N VAL A 168 7.71 13.79 -2.75
CA VAL A 168 7.76 13.28 -4.13
C VAL A 168 8.85 14.00 -4.91
N ALA A 169 8.91 15.34 -4.83
CA ALA A 169 9.95 16.13 -5.48
C ALA A 169 11.37 15.71 -5.03
N ALA A 170 11.58 15.59 -3.71
CA ALA A 170 12.88 15.17 -3.16
C ALA A 170 13.30 13.76 -3.60
N ILE A 171 12.35 12.82 -3.68
CA ILE A 171 12.59 11.46 -4.16
C ILE A 171 12.85 11.44 -5.66
N ARG A 172 12.08 12.17 -6.46
CA ARG A 172 12.25 12.23 -7.93
C ARG A 172 13.62 12.80 -8.29
N GLU A 173 13.99 13.94 -7.70
CA GLU A 173 15.30 14.55 -7.90
C GLU A 173 16.44 13.59 -7.59
N ALA A 174 16.39 12.91 -6.43
CA ALA A 174 17.44 11.99 -6.01
C ALA A 174 17.52 10.73 -6.90
N LEU A 175 16.37 10.20 -7.36
CA LEU A 175 16.35 9.07 -8.30
C LEU A 175 16.96 9.47 -9.65
N ASP A 176 16.63 10.65 -10.18
CA ASP A 176 17.14 11.15 -11.46
C ASP A 176 18.66 11.40 -11.36
N GLU A 177 19.14 12.05 -10.30
CA GLU A 177 20.58 12.27 -10.06
C GLU A 177 21.37 10.96 -9.94
N ALA A 178 20.74 9.91 -9.39
CA ALA A 178 21.33 8.58 -9.25
C ALA A 178 21.25 7.70 -10.51
N GLY A 179 20.62 8.19 -11.61
CA GLY A 179 20.46 7.46 -12.87
C GLY A 179 19.29 6.47 -12.87
N TYR A 180 18.27 6.71 -12.04
CA TYR A 180 17.02 5.92 -11.95
C TYR A 180 15.80 6.71 -12.43
N GLU A 181 15.93 7.47 -13.51
CA GLU A 181 14.87 8.32 -14.09
C GLU A 181 13.64 7.50 -14.50
N MET A 182 13.83 6.22 -14.79
CA MET A 182 12.75 5.32 -15.21
C MET A 182 12.05 4.60 -14.03
N THR A 183 12.44 4.87 -12.78
CA THR A 183 11.76 4.29 -11.61
C THR A 183 10.52 5.13 -11.28
N PRO A 184 9.29 4.59 -11.45
CA PRO A 184 8.07 5.33 -11.16
C PRO A 184 7.86 5.52 -9.64
N ILE A 185 7.14 6.61 -9.32
CA ILE A 185 6.73 6.95 -7.96
C ILE A 185 5.21 6.75 -7.80
N MET A 186 4.81 5.83 -6.92
CA MET A 186 3.44 5.59 -6.51
C MET A 186 3.18 6.30 -5.18
N ALA A 187 2.79 7.56 -5.21
CA ALA A 187 2.70 8.41 -4.03
C ALA A 187 1.43 8.16 -3.21
N TYR A 188 1.58 8.11 -1.89
CA TYR A 188 0.43 8.10 -0.96
C TYR A 188 -0.07 9.55 -0.78
N SER A 189 -0.64 10.11 -1.81
CA SER A 189 -1.00 11.54 -1.89
C SER A 189 -2.20 11.90 -1.01
N ALA A 190 -3.15 10.99 -0.84
CA ALA A 190 -4.28 11.18 0.07
C ALA A 190 -4.28 10.11 1.16
N LYS A 191 -3.49 10.32 2.21
CA LYS A 191 -3.39 9.40 3.36
C LYS A 191 -3.89 10.08 4.64
N MET A 192 -5.06 9.64 5.11
CA MET A 192 -5.73 10.18 6.29
C MET A 192 -5.14 9.62 7.58
N ALA A 193 -5.10 10.43 8.65
CA ALA A 193 -4.86 9.95 10.01
C ALA A 193 -6.05 9.11 10.46
N SER A 194 -5.91 7.78 10.38
CA SER A 194 -7.04 6.85 10.46
C SER A 194 -6.89 5.82 11.58
N GLY A 195 -8.02 5.48 12.20
CA GLY A 195 -8.14 4.35 13.13
C GLY A 195 -8.02 2.98 12.46
N TYR A 196 -8.19 2.90 11.13
CA TYR A 196 -8.08 1.67 10.36
C TYR A 196 -6.66 1.09 10.25
N TYR A 197 -5.62 1.80 10.76
CA TYR A 197 -4.24 1.33 10.71
C TYR A 197 -3.79 0.49 11.91
N GLY A 198 -4.68 0.20 12.86
CA GLY A 198 -4.35 -0.58 14.07
C GLY A 198 -3.59 -1.88 13.74
N PRO A 199 -4.17 -2.81 12.95
CA PRO A 199 -3.52 -4.07 12.64
C PRO A 199 -2.18 -3.94 11.87
N PHE A 200 -2.03 -2.91 11.02
CA PHE A 200 -0.76 -2.64 10.36
C PHE A 200 0.34 -2.25 11.36
N ARG A 201 0.01 -1.47 12.39
CA ARG A 201 0.98 -1.06 13.41
C ARG A 201 1.52 -2.27 14.18
N ASP A 202 0.66 -3.27 14.42
CA ASP A 202 1.06 -4.55 15.01
C ASP A 202 1.96 -5.32 14.04
N ALA A 203 1.54 -5.42 12.77
CA ALA A 203 2.24 -6.17 11.73
C ALA A 203 3.65 -5.63 11.42
N ALA A 204 3.82 -4.31 11.39
CA ALA A 204 5.07 -3.64 11.04
C ALA A 204 5.88 -3.18 12.27
N HIS A 205 5.41 -3.45 13.48
CA HIS A 205 5.99 -2.98 14.73
C HIS A 205 6.24 -1.45 14.71
N SER A 206 5.29 -0.68 14.16
CA SER A 206 5.43 0.75 13.84
C SER A 206 4.44 1.64 14.61
N ALA A 207 3.96 1.19 15.77
CA ALA A 207 3.12 2.03 16.62
C ALA A 207 3.93 3.25 17.11
N PRO A 208 3.36 4.49 17.05
CA PRO A 208 4.06 5.67 17.56
C PRO A 208 4.28 5.53 19.07
N GLY A 209 5.49 5.77 19.52
CA GLY A 209 5.89 5.69 20.93
C GLY A 209 5.33 6.83 21.77
N PHE A 210 4.87 7.92 21.16
CA PHE A 210 4.20 9.05 21.79
C PHE A 210 3.27 9.76 20.81
N GLY A 211 2.30 10.55 21.33
CA GLY A 211 1.40 11.35 20.50
C GLY A 211 0.59 10.56 19.48
N ASP A 212 0.39 11.17 18.34
CA ASP A 212 -0.27 10.57 17.17
C ASP A 212 0.39 11.07 15.87
N ARG A 213 -0.19 10.74 14.70
CA ARG A 213 0.36 11.14 13.39
C ARG A 213 -0.41 12.27 12.71
N LYS A 214 -1.30 12.97 13.43
CA LYS A 214 -2.18 14.00 12.87
C LYS A 214 -1.45 15.29 12.47
N THR A 215 -0.20 15.47 12.87
CA THR A 215 0.62 16.63 12.49
C THR A 215 1.18 16.52 11.08
N TYR A 216 1.11 15.32 10.45
CA TYR A 216 1.60 15.10 9.09
C TYR A 216 0.72 14.16 8.24
N GLN A 217 -0.17 13.35 8.83
CA GLN A 217 -1.23 12.67 8.08
C GLN A 217 -2.48 13.53 8.08
N MET A 218 -3.20 13.54 6.96
CA MET A 218 -4.33 14.42 6.72
C MET A 218 -5.48 14.21 7.70
N ASP A 219 -6.18 15.29 8.02
CA ASP A 219 -7.45 15.22 8.76
C ASP A 219 -8.55 14.65 7.85
N TYR A 220 -9.16 13.55 8.27
CA TYR A 220 -10.22 12.87 7.53
C TYR A 220 -11.50 13.70 7.34
N HIS A 221 -11.60 14.88 7.95
CA HIS A 221 -12.71 15.82 7.74
C HIS A 221 -12.54 16.70 6.49
N ASN A 222 -11.34 16.72 5.88
CA ASN A 222 -10.94 17.76 4.94
C ASN A 222 -10.77 17.24 3.48
N PRO A 223 -11.86 16.99 2.71
CA PRO A 223 -11.74 16.46 1.36
C PRO A 223 -11.00 17.38 0.38
N ARG A 224 -11.08 18.72 0.61
CA ARG A 224 -10.40 19.69 -0.25
C ARG A 224 -8.87 19.73 -0.04
N GLU A 225 -8.42 19.38 1.15
CA GLU A 225 -6.99 19.20 1.47
C GLU A 225 -6.45 18.02 0.67
N ALA A 226 -7.16 16.87 0.72
CA ALA A 226 -6.80 15.69 -0.05
C ALA A 226 -6.58 15.98 -1.55
N MET A 227 -7.47 16.80 -2.14
CA MET A 227 -7.34 17.14 -3.56
C MET A 227 -6.16 18.08 -3.85
N ARG A 228 -5.76 18.94 -2.88
CA ARG A 228 -4.56 19.77 -3.02
C ARG A 228 -3.29 18.93 -2.92
N ASP A 229 -3.21 18.05 -1.91
CA ASP A 229 -2.03 17.18 -1.74
C ASP A 229 -1.86 16.23 -2.94
N ILE A 230 -2.97 15.73 -3.53
CA ILE A 230 -2.93 14.98 -4.79
C ILE A 230 -2.33 15.83 -5.92
N GLN A 231 -2.75 17.09 -6.04
CA GLN A 231 -2.24 17.97 -7.10
C GLN A 231 -0.77 18.33 -6.88
N ASP A 232 -0.39 18.60 -5.62
CA ASP A 232 0.99 18.90 -5.25
C ASP A 232 1.92 17.71 -5.61
N ASP A 233 1.55 16.48 -5.24
CA ASP A 233 2.32 15.28 -5.59
C ASP A 233 2.42 15.04 -7.10
N ILE A 234 1.36 15.35 -7.87
CA ILE A 234 1.37 15.29 -9.34
C ILE A 234 2.38 16.31 -9.90
N ASP A 235 2.34 17.53 -9.42
CA ASP A 235 3.23 18.61 -9.86
C ASP A 235 4.70 18.33 -9.46
N GLU A 236 4.92 17.58 -8.38
CA GLU A 236 6.20 17.09 -7.90
C GLU A 236 6.74 15.87 -8.68
N GLY A 237 5.92 15.23 -9.52
CA GLY A 237 6.34 14.15 -10.40
C GLY A 237 5.92 12.74 -9.98
N ALA A 238 4.81 12.59 -9.23
CA ALA A 238 4.21 11.28 -8.99
C ALA A 238 3.64 10.69 -10.29
N ASP A 239 3.82 9.39 -10.51
CA ASP A 239 3.29 8.65 -11.66
C ASP A 239 1.95 7.96 -11.36
N ILE A 240 1.71 7.63 -10.09
CA ILE A 240 0.51 6.94 -9.60
C ILE A 240 0.12 7.54 -8.25
N ILE A 241 -1.18 7.74 -8.03
CA ILE A 241 -1.74 8.33 -6.82
C ILE A 241 -2.45 7.25 -5.97
N ILE A 242 -2.08 7.14 -4.71
CA ILE A 242 -2.73 6.24 -3.73
C ILE A 242 -3.67 7.03 -2.83
N ILE A 243 -4.89 6.54 -2.67
CA ILE A 243 -5.84 6.99 -1.65
C ILE A 243 -5.89 5.94 -0.52
N LYS A 244 -5.60 6.36 0.73
CA LYS A 244 -5.48 5.49 1.91
C LYS A 244 -6.11 6.12 3.16
N PRO A 245 -7.02 5.42 3.86
CA PRO A 245 -7.72 4.19 3.48
C PRO A 245 -8.63 4.38 2.27
N ALA A 246 -9.14 3.27 1.67
CA ALA A 246 -9.97 3.41 0.47
C ALA A 246 -11.47 3.38 0.77
N LEU A 247 -11.97 2.38 1.53
CA LEU A 247 -13.42 2.14 1.64
C LEU A 247 -14.16 3.27 2.35
N ALA A 248 -13.55 3.89 3.35
CA ALA A 248 -14.14 5.02 4.06
C ALA A 248 -14.00 6.35 3.30
N PHE A 249 -13.25 6.38 2.19
CA PHE A 249 -12.87 7.58 1.42
C PHE A 249 -13.08 7.39 -0.09
N LEU A 250 -14.10 6.60 -0.49
CA LEU A 250 -14.48 6.42 -1.89
C LEU A 250 -14.93 7.72 -2.56
N ASP A 251 -15.40 8.70 -1.79
CA ASP A 251 -15.70 10.05 -2.25
C ASP A 251 -14.44 10.79 -2.73
N ILE A 252 -13.33 10.70 -1.99
CA ILE A 252 -12.02 11.27 -2.39
C ILE A 252 -11.52 10.56 -3.65
N LEU A 253 -11.54 9.22 -3.68
CA LEU A 253 -11.16 8.42 -4.85
C LEU A 253 -12.00 8.80 -6.07
N LYS A 254 -13.32 8.98 -5.88
CA LYS A 254 -14.22 9.36 -6.96
C LYS A 254 -13.94 10.77 -7.47
N THR A 255 -13.68 11.72 -6.58
CA THR A 255 -13.34 13.09 -6.94
C THR A 255 -12.02 13.13 -7.70
N ALA A 256 -10.98 12.45 -7.20
CA ALA A 256 -9.69 12.33 -7.88
C ALA A 256 -9.84 11.74 -9.31
N SER A 257 -10.72 10.74 -9.49
CA SER A 257 -10.97 10.14 -10.82
C SER A 257 -11.65 11.08 -11.82
N TRP A 258 -12.17 12.20 -11.38
CA TRP A 258 -12.78 13.23 -12.24
C TRP A 258 -11.86 14.44 -12.45
N GLU A 259 -10.99 14.71 -11.47
CA GLU A 259 -10.16 15.91 -11.46
C GLU A 259 -8.72 15.67 -11.96
N THR A 260 -8.33 14.39 -12.12
CA THR A 260 -7.01 14.03 -12.65
C THR A 260 -7.08 12.88 -13.66
N ASP A 261 -6.18 12.87 -14.62
CA ASP A 261 -5.96 11.77 -15.58
C ASP A 261 -4.90 10.76 -15.08
N MET A 262 -4.40 10.91 -13.84
CA MET A 262 -3.40 10.02 -13.27
C MET A 262 -3.97 8.64 -12.95
N PRO A 263 -3.18 7.57 -13.08
CA PRO A 263 -3.56 6.27 -12.57
C PRO A 263 -3.80 6.32 -11.06
N LEU A 264 -4.96 5.80 -10.62
CA LEU A 264 -5.36 5.80 -9.20
C LEU A 264 -5.26 4.41 -8.60
N CYS A 265 -4.71 4.33 -7.40
CA CYS A 265 -4.62 3.13 -6.59
C CYS A 265 -5.40 3.30 -5.29
N ALA A 266 -6.29 2.36 -5.00
CA ALA A 266 -7.04 2.31 -3.75
C ALA A 266 -6.35 1.38 -2.76
N TYR A 267 -6.04 1.84 -1.54
CA TYR A 267 -5.52 0.95 -0.51
C TYR A 267 -6.62 0.46 0.42
N ASN A 268 -7.02 -0.79 0.25
CA ASN A 268 -7.87 -1.52 1.19
C ASN A 268 -7.02 -1.97 2.38
N VAL A 269 -7.06 -1.19 3.47
CA VAL A 269 -6.10 -1.26 4.57
C VAL A 269 -6.37 -2.39 5.57
N SER A 270 -5.41 -2.60 6.47
CA SER A 270 -5.40 -3.68 7.46
C SER A 270 -6.65 -3.72 8.35
N GLY A 271 -7.15 -2.58 8.82
CA GLY A 271 -8.38 -2.53 9.62
C GLY A 271 -9.62 -2.91 8.83
N GLU A 272 -9.72 -2.48 7.57
CA GLU A 272 -10.81 -2.87 6.67
C GLU A 272 -10.78 -4.38 6.40
N TYR A 273 -9.59 -4.95 6.18
CA TYR A 273 -9.37 -6.39 6.07
C TYR A 273 -9.81 -7.14 7.32
N SER A 274 -9.29 -6.74 8.48
CA SER A 274 -9.54 -7.42 9.76
C SER A 274 -11.00 -7.38 10.19
N MET A 275 -11.71 -6.28 9.91
CA MET A 275 -13.16 -6.17 10.16
C MET A 275 -13.96 -7.20 9.38
N VAL A 276 -13.63 -7.42 8.10
CA VAL A 276 -14.29 -8.43 7.26
C VAL A 276 -13.97 -9.83 7.78
N LYS A 277 -12.69 -10.15 8.04
CA LYS A 277 -12.29 -11.45 8.59
C LYS A 277 -12.97 -11.76 9.91
N ALA A 278 -13.04 -10.79 10.83
CA ALA A 278 -13.69 -10.97 12.13
C ALA A 278 -15.20 -11.20 12.00
N ALA A 279 -15.89 -10.43 11.16
CA ALA A 279 -17.32 -10.60 10.94
C ALA A 279 -17.65 -11.93 10.23
N ALA A 280 -16.83 -12.34 9.28
CA ALA A 280 -16.97 -13.61 8.58
C ALA A 280 -16.73 -14.83 9.52
N ALA A 281 -15.69 -14.76 10.36
CA ALA A 281 -15.40 -15.80 11.35
C ALA A 281 -16.55 -16.03 12.34
N ASN A 282 -17.33 -14.98 12.63
CA ASN A 282 -18.54 -15.06 13.45
C ASN A 282 -19.80 -15.48 12.67
N GLY A 283 -19.69 -15.71 11.35
CA GLY A 283 -20.83 -16.09 10.51
C GLY A 283 -21.86 -14.97 10.26
N TRP A 284 -21.50 -13.72 10.50
CA TRP A 284 -22.41 -12.57 10.32
C TRP A 284 -22.48 -12.10 8.89
N ILE A 285 -21.45 -12.34 8.10
CA ILE A 285 -21.36 -11.98 6.69
C ILE A 285 -20.75 -13.12 5.86
N ASP A 286 -21.07 -13.12 4.55
CA ASP A 286 -20.41 -13.95 3.55
C ASP A 286 -19.14 -13.21 3.09
N GLU A 287 -17.96 -13.74 3.43
CA GLU A 287 -16.68 -13.12 3.16
C GLU A 287 -16.48 -12.83 1.67
N LYS A 288 -16.67 -13.87 0.81
CA LYS A 288 -16.47 -13.74 -0.64
C LYS A 288 -17.33 -12.61 -1.22
N LYS A 289 -18.62 -12.57 -0.84
CA LYS A 289 -19.53 -11.54 -1.35
C LYS A 289 -19.12 -10.14 -0.94
N ILE A 290 -18.82 -9.92 0.36
CA ILE A 290 -18.46 -8.59 0.87
C ILE A 290 -17.14 -8.12 0.27
N VAL A 291 -16.13 -8.99 0.20
CA VAL A 291 -14.85 -8.63 -0.39
C VAL A 291 -14.99 -8.27 -1.86
N MET A 292 -15.72 -9.07 -2.66
CA MET A 292 -15.96 -8.76 -4.07
C MET A 292 -16.74 -7.45 -4.26
N GLU A 293 -17.74 -7.17 -3.40
CA GLU A 293 -18.45 -5.88 -3.42
C GLU A 293 -17.51 -4.71 -3.12
N ASN A 294 -16.60 -4.87 -2.16
CA ASN A 294 -15.59 -3.86 -1.81
C ASN A 294 -14.64 -3.59 -2.99
N MET A 295 -14.12 -4.65 -3.64
CA MET A 295 -13.24 -4.52 -4.82
C MET A 295 -13.97 -3.76 -5.96
N ILE A 296 -15.19 -4.17 -6.28
CA ILE A 296 -16.02 -3.49 -7.28
C ILE A 296 -16.34 -2.06 -6.86
N GLY A 297 -16.55 -1.80 -5.57
CA GLY A 297 -16.76 -0.45 -5.03
C GLY A 297 -15.60 0.48 -5.33
N MET A 298 -14.36 0.05 -5.06
CA MET A 298 -13.13 0.81 -5.33
C MET A 298 -12.91 1.00 -6.85
N LYS A 299 -13.08 -0.04 -7.66
CA LYS A 299 -13.01 0.05 -9.13
C LYS A 299 -14.05 1.03 -9.69
N ARG A 300 -15.29 0.97 -9.23
CA ARG A 300 -16.37 1.89 -9.64
C ARG A 300 -16.12 3.33 -9.23
N ALA A 301 -15.44 3.54 -8.11
CA ALA A 301 -15.00 4.87 -7.68
C ALA A 301 -13.88 5.44 -8.56
N GLY A 302 -13.15 4.59 -9.30
CA GLY A 302 -12.14 5.05 -10.27
C GLY A 302 -10.76 4.43 -10.12
N ALA A 303 -10.54 3.52 -9.16
CA ALA A 303 -9.26 2.85 -9.01
C ALA A 303 -8.93 1.95 -10.22
N GLN A 304 -7.74 2.10 -10.78
CA GLN A 304 -7.16 1.15 -11.72
C GLN A 304 -6.50 -0.01 -10.98
N MET A 305 -5.85 0.27 -9.85
CA MET A 305 -5.14 -0.69 -9.01
C MET A 305 -5.73 -0.73 -7.60
N ILE A 306 -5.61 -1.87 -6.93
CA ILE A 306 -6.05 -2.05 -5.55
C ILE A 306 -4.95 -2.76 -4.76
N ILE A 307 -4.39 -2.09 -3.76
CA ILE A 307 -3.56 -2.71 -2.73
C ILE A 307 -4.49 -3.33 -1.70
N THR A 308 -4.40 -4.65 -1.50
CA THR A 308 -5.27 -5.34 -0.54
C THR A 308 -4.67 -6.63 -0.02
N TYR A 309 -4.88 -6.92 1.24
CA TYR A 309 -4.54 -8.21 1.87
C TYR A 309 -5.47 -9.36 1.40
N HIS A 310 -6.61 -9.05 0.79
CA HIS A 310 -7.49 -10.03 0.14
C HIS A 310 -7.05 -10.41 -1.29
N ALA A 311 -5.93 -9.91 -1.80
CA ALA A 311 -5.55 -10.08 -3.20
C ALA A 311 -5.50 -11.55 -3.64
N LEU A 312 -4.97 -12.44 -2.81
CA LEU A 312 -4.90 -13.87 -3.14
C LEU A 312 -6.27 -14.53 -3.13
N ASP A 313 -7.11 -14.20 -2.15
CA ASP A 313 -8.48 -14.70 -2.06
C ASP A 313 -9.27 -14.26 -3.29
N VAL A 314 -9.26 -12.96 -3.61
CA VAL A 314 -9.94 -12.37 -4.77
C VAL A 314 -9.47 -13.00 -6.08
N ALA A 315 -8.15 -13.08 -6.29
CA ALA A 315 -7.59 -13.65 -7.51
C ALA A 315 -7.97 -15.13 -7.71
N ASN A 316 -8.05 -15.91 -6.63
CA ASN A 316 -8.50 -17.30 -6.70
C ASN A 316 -10.00 -17.40 -6.97
N TRP A 317 -10.84 -16.57 -6.32
CA TRP A 317 -12.29 -16.56 -6.59
C TRP A 317 -12.65 -16.18 -8.02
N LEU A 318 -11.84 -15.28 -8.64
CA LEU A 318 -12.03 -14.90 -10.05
C LEU A 318 -11.72 -16.06 -11.03
N LYS A 319 -10.93 -17.06 -10.63
CA LYS A 319 -10.67 -18.26 -11.45
C LYS A 319 -11.81 -19.28 -11.38
N GLU A 320 -12.67 -19.20 -10.35
CA GLU A 320 -13.82 -20.08 -10.15
C GLU A 320 -15.04 -19.64 -10.97
N GLU A 321 -15.08 -18.39 -11.47
CA GLU A 321 -16.16 -17.79 -12.27
C GLU A 321 -15.94 -18.00 -13.78
#